data_69bd6860401beef095fcbb52c8a1b943
#
_entry.id   69bd6860401beef095fcbb52c8a1b943
#
_cell.length_a   1.000
_cell.length_b   1.000
_cell.length_c   1.000
_cell.angle_alpha   90.00
_cell.angle_beta   90.00
_cell.angle_gamma   90.00
#
_symmetry.space_group_name_H-M   'P 1'
#
loop_
_entity.id
_entity.type
_entity.pdbx_description
1 polymer ?
#
loop_
_entity_poly.entity_id
_entity_poly.type
_entity_poly.pdbx_seq_one_letter_code
_entity_poly.pdbx_strand_id
1 'polypeptide(L)'
;MNHFILIDGSYFIFYRYFALIAWWKVAKKDDELGNPSENEEFVEKYRKTFISKMEEIPKKLGYKKKDKNQPIIMVGKDCSRNEIWRTTMFSNYKGNRDYSNFHGGPLFSMTYNDNLFQEGGAKAILSHPHLEADDCIAITARHICATQPKDNTLITIITSDTDYMQICSEQIKLITLKFKPVNNEKNSYGIPEKDLFCKIVIGDKSDNIPGVFKKCGKKTAEKYYDDRELFNKKL
;
A
#
# COMPACT_ATOMS: atom_id res chain seq x y z
N MET A 1 14.05 -0.83 -21.11
CA MET A 1 13.19 -1.55 -20.13
C MET A 1 12.11 -0.57 -19.67
N ASN A 2 10.85 -0.97 -19.75
CA ASN A 2 9.71 -0.21 -19.24
C ASN A 2 9.59 -0.47 -17.74
N HIS A 3 9.69 0.56 -16.93
CA HIS A 3 9.53 0.45 -15.49
C HIS A 3 8.28 1.18 -15.03
N PHE A 4 7.35 0.46 -14.44
CA PHE A 4 6.13 0.99 -13.85
C PHE A 4 6.29 1.01 -12.33
N ILE A 5 6.00 2.15 -11.71
CA ILE A 5 5.99 2.32 -10.26
C ILE A 5 4.55 2.54 -9.85
N LEU A 6 3.98 1.58 -9.13
CA LEU A 6 2.62 1.64 -8.61
C LEU A 6 2.69 1.96 -7.12
N ILE A 7 2.07 3.04 -6.69
CA ILE A 7 2.14 3.52 -5.31
C ILE A 7 0.77 3.34 -4.65
N ASP A 8 0.75 2.68 -3.50
CA ASP A 8 -0.40 2.69 -2.62
C ASP A 8 -0.56 4.12 -2.05
N GLY A 9 -1.60 4.83 -2.50
CA GLY A 9 -1.79 6.24 -2.20
C GLY A 9 -2.05 6.48 -0.72
N SER A 10 -2.88 5.68 -0.09
CA SER A 10 -3.16 5.78 1.34
C SER A 10 -1.93 5.51 2.18
N TYR A 11 -1.15 4.48 1.86
CA TYR A 11 0.12 4.21 2.52
C TYR A 11 1.10 5.38 2.40
N PHE A 12 1.22 5.98 1.21
CA PHE A 12 2.10 7.14 1.00
C PHE A 12 1.64 8.34 1.83
N ILE A 13 0.34 8.68 1.81
CA ILE A 13 -0.23 9.81 2.56
C ILE A 13 -0.02 9.62 4.07
N PHE A 14 -0.40 8.45 4.62
CA PHE A 14 -0.19 8.14 6.04
C PHE A 14 1.27 8.25 6.45
N TYR A 15 2.16 7.67 5.66
CA TYR A 15 3.59 7.71 5.95
C TYR A 15 4.13 9.15 5.98
N ARG A 16 3.71 10.00 5.03
CA ARG A 16 4.14 11.42 4.98
C ARG A 16 3.56 12.22 6.12
N TYR A 17 2.28 12.02 6.43
CA TYR A 17 1.60 12.66 7.54
C TYR A 17 2.30 12.38 8.87
N PHE A 18 2.46 11.12 9.24
CA PHE A 18 3.09 10.75 10.50
C PHE A 18 4.58 11.09 10.55
N ALA A 19 5.30 11.04 9.45
CA ALA A 19 6.68 11.48 9.38
C ALA A 19 6.82 12.99 9.65
N LEU A 20 5.87 13.80 9.18
CA LEU A 20 5.86 15.23 9.45
C LEU A 20 5.48 15.55 10.89
N ILE A 21 4.49 14.83 11.47
CA ILE A 21 4.18 14.95 12.90
C ILE A 21 5.40 14.61 13.76
N ALA A 22 6.09 13.52 13.45
CA ALA A 22 7.29 13.13 14.17
C ALA A 22 8.41 14.20 14.07
N TRP A 23 8.57 14.77 12.87
CA TRP A 23 9.50 15.88 12.66
C TRP A 23 9.10 17.12 13.47
N TRP A 24 7.80 17.48 13.48
CA TRP A 24 7.29 18.65 14.21
C TRP A 24 7.61 18.57 15.70
N LYS A 25 7.33 17.43 16.32
CA LYS A 25 7.63 17.17 17.74
C LYS A 25 9.11 17.36 18.10
N VAL A 26 10.02 17.15 17.16
CA VAL A 26 11.47 17.31 17.38
C VAL A 26 11.93 18.72 17.07
N ALA A 27 11.46 19.30 15.97
CA ALA A 27 11.93 20.59 15.46
C ALA A 27 11.23 21.79 16.10
N LYS A 28 10.03 21.60 16.58
CA LYS A 28 9.13 22.62 17.14
C LYS A 28 8.69 22.23 18.57
N LYS A 29 9.66 21.92 19.45
CA LYS A 29 9.41 21.35 20.78
C LYS A 29 8.50 22.19 21.66
N ASP A 30 8.58 23.51 21.51
CA ASP A 30 7.84 24.48 22.32
C ASP A 30 6.54 24.95 21.64
N ASP A 31 6.21 24.41 20.46
CA ASP A 31 5.04 24.75 19.66
C ASP A 31 4.09 23.55 19.60
N GLU A 32 2.98 23.64 20.32
CA GLU A 32 1.96 22.59 20.34
C GLU A 32 1.22 22.58 18.99
N LEU A 33 1.34 21.49 18.24
CA LEU A 33 0.81 21.38 16.88
C LEU A 33 -0.74 21.56 16.83
N GLY A 34 -1.45 21.17 17.88
CA GLY A 34 -2.92 21.15 17.87
C GLY A 34 -3.47 20.24 16.77
N ASN A 35 -4.50 20.72 16.05
CA ASN A 35 -5.02 20.01 14.88
C ASN A 35 -4.12 20.26 13.65
N PRO A 36 -3.40 19.25 13.15
CA PRO A 36 -2.46 19.43 12.05
C PRO A 36 -3.06 20.02 10.76
N SER A 37 -4.33 19.72 10.48
CA SER A 37 -5.00 20.20 9.27
C SER A 37 -5.42 21.67 9.34
N GLU A 38 -5.44 22.28 10.53
CA GLU A 38 -5.76 23.68 10.77
C GLU A 38 -4.52 24.55 10.94
N ASN A 39 -3.34 23.95 11.07
CA ASN A 39 -2.07 24.67 11.18
C ASN A 39 -1.51 24.95 9.79
N GLU A 40 -1.54 26.21 9.36
CA GLU A 40 -1.11 26.63 8.01
C GLU A 40 0.36 26.28 7.73
N GLU A 41 1.27 26.45 8.70
CA GLU A 41 2.69 26.10 8.52
C GLU A 41 2.86 24.58 8.32
N PHE A 42 2.10 23.79 9.07
CA PHE A 42 2.11 22.32 8.90
C PHE A 42 1.58 21.92 7.52
N VAL A 43 0.47 22.50 7.09
CA VAL A 43 -0.16 22.22 5.78
C VAL A 43 0.81 22.58 4.64
N GLU A 44 1.41 23.78 4.69
CA GLU A 44 2.38 24.20 3.67
C GLU A 44 3.60 23.29 3.64
N LYS A 45 4.15 22.93 4.79
CA LYS A 45 5.28 22.02 4.90
C LYS A 45 4.91 20.60 4.43
N TYR A 46 3.69 20.16 4.72
CA TYR A 46 3.19 18.88 4.20
C TYR A 46 3.20 18.89 2.67
N ARG A 47 2.61 19.89 2.01
CA ARG A 47 2.60 20.03 0.55
C ARG A 47 4.01 19.95 -0.04
N LYS A 48 4.91 20.81 0.42
CA LYS A 48 6.31 20.88 -0.06
C LYS A 48 7.03 19.54 0.11
N THR A 49 6.94 18.95 1.30
CA THR A 49 7.64 17.70 1.57
C THR A 49 7.01 16.51 0.85
N PHE A 50 5.69 16.49 0.66
CA PHE A 50 4.97 15.45 -0.08
C PHE A 50 5.46 15.39 -1.53
N ILE A 51 5.41 16.51 -2.24
CA ILE A 51 5.84 16.62 -3.64
C ILE A 51 7.32 16.24 -3.76
N SER A 52 8.19 16.82 -2.93
CA SER A 52 9.63 16.51 -2.95
C SER A 52 9.90 15.02 -2.74
N LYS A 53 9.14 14.35 -1.86
CA LYS A 53 9.33 12.91 -1.60
C LYS A 53 8.79 12.03 -2.71
N MET A 54 7.78 12.46 -3.45
CA MET A 54 7.36 11.80 -4.68
C MET A 54 8.45 11.89 -5.76
N GLU A 55 8.99 13.09 -5.98
CA GLU A 55 10.07 13.34 -6.95
C GLU A 55 11.38 12.58 -6.64
N GLU A 56 11.63 12.25 -5.37
CA GLU A 56 12.79 11.46 -4.96
C GLU A 56 12.69 9.97 -5.36
N ILE A 57 11.50 9.43 -5.59
CA ILE A 57 11.29 7.99 -5.82
C ILE A 57 12.11 7.45 -6.99
N PRO A 58 12.06 8.04 -8.20
CA PRO A 58 12.88 7.56 -9.31
C PRO A 58 14.38 7.57 -8.98
N LYS A 59 14.87 8.64 -8.35
CA LYS A 59 16.26 8.74 -7.93
C LYS A 59 16.68 7.63 -6.95
N LYS A 60 15.81 7.30 -6.00
CA LYS A 60 16.05 6.21 -5.03
C LYS A 60 16.08 4.83 -5.69
N LEU A 61 15.40 4.69 -6.82
CA LEU A 61 15.41 3.49 -7.66
C LEU A 61 16.51 3.50 -8.74
N GLY A 62 17.46 4.48 -8.67
CA GLY A 62 18.64 4.53 -9.52
C GLY A 62 18.50 5.36 -10.79
N TYR A 63 17.37 6.02 -11.03
CA TYR A 63 17.17 6.88 -12.20
C TYR A 63 17.82 8.25 -12.01
N LYS A 64 18.41 8.76 -13.09
CA LYS A 64 18.93 10.13 -13.17
C LYS A 64 17.96 11.00 -13.97
N LYS A 65 17.86 12.29 -13.65
CA LYS A 65 16.96 13.24 -14.37
C LYS A 65 17.16 13.25 -15.90
N LYS A 66 18.38 12.98 -16.37
CA LYS A 66 18.75 12.98 -17.79
C LYS A 66 18.47 11.65 -18.52
N ASP A 67 18.06 10.62 -17.81
CA ASP A 67 17.80 9.32 -18.43
C ASP A 67 16.57 9.43 -19.35
N LYS A 68 16.70 8.95 -20.59
CA LYS A 68 15.63 9.03 -21.61
C LYS A 68 14.40 8.23 -21.20
N ASN A 69 14.62 7.11 -20.51
CA ASN A 69 13.55 6.20 -20.07
C ASN A 69 13.29 6.37 -18.58
N GLN A 70 12.48 7.38 -18.24
CA GLN A 70 12.00 7.56 -16.86
C GLN A 70 10.90 6.54 -16.53
N PRO A 71 10.80 6.11 -15.27
CA PRO A 71 9.72 5.22 -14.88
C PRO A 71 8.36 5.91 -14.95
N ILE A 72 7.33 5.13 -15.24
CA ILE A 72 5.94 5.59 -15.22
C ILE A 72 5.37 5.39 -13.83
N ILE A 73 5.03 6.48 -13.14
CA ILE A 73 4.47 6.44 -11.79
C ILE A 73 2.94 6.53 -11.89
N MET A 74 2.25 5.60 -11.26
CA MET A 74 0.80 5.61 -11.07
C MET A 74 0.46 5.35 -9.60
N VAL A 75 -0.66 5.90 -9.13
CA VAL A 75 -1.04 5.86 -7.71
C VAL A 75 -2.43 5.26 -7.58
N GLY A 76 -2.57 4.22 -6.77
CA GLY A 76 -3.85 3.66 -6.39
C GLY A 76 -4.56 4.56 -5.37
N LYS A 77 -5.85 4.79 -5.57
CA LYS A 77 -6.71 5.55 -4.66
C LYS A 77 -7.85 4.67 -4.18
N ASP A 78 -8.06 4.65 -2.87
CA ASP A 78 -9.21 3.96 -2.29
C ASP A 78 -10.54 4.63 -2.68
N CYS A 79 -11.57 3.81 -2.89
CA CYS A 79 -12.95 4.29 -2.95
C CYS A 79 -13.44 4.74 -1.57
N SER A 80 -14.64 5.33 -1.53
CA SER A 80 -15.31 5.65 -0.28
C SER A 80 -15.56 4.38 0.53
N ARG A 81 -15.33 4.45 1.85
CA ARG A 81 -15.47 3.28 2.74
C ARG A 81 -16.82 2.58 2.62
N ASN A 82 -17.90 3.34 2.43
CA ASN A 82 -19.26 2.80 2.31
C ASN A 82 -19.53 2.13 0.96
N GLU A 83 -18.63 2.28 -0.02
CA GLU A 83 -18.77 1.77 -1.38
C GLU A 83 -17.84 0.58 -1.66
N ILE A 84 -17.01 0.17 -0.67
CA ILE A 84 -16.10 -0.97 -0.83
C ILE A 84 -16.91 -2.23 -1.12
N TRP A 85 -16.66 -2.89 -2.25
CA TRP A 85 -17.38 -4.10 -2.67
C TRP A 85 -17.32 -5.23 -1.65
N ARG A 86 -16.24 -5.35 -0.88
CA ARG A 86 -16.07 -6.37 0.15
C ARG A 86 -17.12 -6.27 1.26
N THR A 87 -17.66 -5.08 1.53
CA THR A 87 -18.70 -4.88 2.55
C THR A 87 -20.04 -5.49 2.16
N THR A 88 -20.28 -5.68 0.85
CA THR A 88 -21.49 -6.40 0.38
C THR A 88 -21.42 -7.90 0.66
N MET A 89 -20.21 -8.46 0.72
CA MET A 89 -19.98 -9.88 1.02
C MET A 89 -19.79 -10.12 2.51
N PHE A 90 -19.18 -9.18 3.21
CA PHE A 90 -18.89 -9.27 4.64
C PHE A 90 -19.05 -7.89 5.30
N SER A 91 -20.22 -7.66 5.90
CA SER A 91 -20.60 -6.36 6.49
C SER A 91 -19.65 -5.85 7.57
N ASN A 92 -18.96 -6.75 8.27
CA ASN A 92 -17.98 -6.42 9.31
C ASN A 92 -16.56 -6.16 8.77
N TYR A 93 -16.35 -6.14 7.45
CA TYR A 93 -15.07 -5.85 6.83
C TYR A 93 -14.51 -4.51 7.33
N LYS A 94 -13.29 -4.51 7.87
CA LYS A 94 -12.63 -3.35 8.50
C LYS A 94 -13.45 -2.67 9.62
N GLY A 95 -14.48 -3.35 10.15
CA GLY A 95 -15.41 -2.79 11.13
C GLY A 95 -14.76 -2.44 12.48
N ASN A 96 -13.61 -3.03 12.80
CA ASN A 96 -12.83 -2.77 14.01
C ASN A 96 -11.89 -1.55 13.92
N ARG A 97 -11.83 -0.86 12.76
CA ARG A 97 -10.95 0.31 12.59
C ARG A 97 -11.58 1.56 13.21
N ASP A 98 -10.92 2.10 14.24
CA ASP A 98 -11.28 3.36 14.86
C ASP A 98 -10.40 4.51 14.30
N TYR A 99 -11.05 5.53 13.77
CA TYR A 99 -10.42 6.73 13.23
C TYR A 99 -10.72 7.98 14.05
N SER A 100 -11.32 7.86 15.24
CA SER A 100 -11.75 8.99 16.08
C SER A 100 -10.61 9.96 16.41
N ASN A 101 -9.39 9.44 16.57
CA ASN A 101 -8.19 10.21 16.87
C ASN A 101 -7.34 10.58 15.63
N PHE A 102 -7.86 10.33 14.41
CA PHE A 102 -7.13 10.65 13.20
C PHE A 102 -7.56 11.99 12.60
N HIS A 103 -6.74 13.01 12.75
CA HIS A 103 -6.98 14.38 12.25
C HIS A 103 -6.43 14.62 10.83
N GLY A 104 -5.95 13.60 10.14
CA GLY A 104 -5.36 13.72 8.79
C GLY A 104 -6.36 13.70 7.63
N GLY A 105 -7.66 13.49 7.89
CA GLY A 105 -8.68 13.40 6.84
C GLY A 105 -8.69 14.56 5.86
N PRO A 106 -8.67 15.84 6.30
CA PRO A 106 -8.59 16.99 5.39
C PRO A 106 -7.34 16.97 4.51
N LEU A 107 -6.19 16.50 5.02
CA LEU A 107 -4.96 16.39 4.24
C LEU A 107 -5.03 15.29 3.18
N PHE A 108 -5.75 14.18 3.46
CA PHE A 108 -6.05 13.17 2.44
C PHE A 108 -6.85 13.77 1.28
N SER A 109 -7.94 14.47 1.58
CA SER A 109 -8.78 15.13 0.58
C SER A 109 -7.98 16.17 -0.22
N MET A 110 -7.22 17.02 0.46
CA MET A 110 -6.34 18.02 -0.15
C MET A 110 -5.32 17.37 -1.10
N THR A 111 -4.69 16.27 -0.71
CA THR A 111 -3.67 15.59 -1.52
C THR A 111 -4.20 15.23 -2.91
N TYR A 112 -5.45 14.75 -3.00
CA TYR A 112 -6.07 14.40 -4.27
C TYR A 112 -6.68 15.61 -4.99
N ASN A 113 -7.36 16.49 -4.27
CA ASN A 113 -8.04 17.65 -4.85
C ASN A 113 -7.06 18.66 -5.44
N ASP A 114 -5.90 18.83 -4.81
CA ASP A 114 -4.86 19.74 -5.24
C ASP A 114 -3.78 19.05 -6.10
N ASN A 115 -4.02 17.80 -6.53
CA ASN A 115 -3.16 17.05 -7.43
C ASN A 115 -1.71 16.88 -6.97
N LEU A 116 -1.43 16.76 -5.66
CA LEU A 116 -0.06 16.69 -5.14
C LEU A 116 0.71 15.47 -5.66
N PHE A 117 0.04 14.36 -5.97
CA PHE A 117 0.68 13.21 -6.60
C PHE A 117 1.15 13.51 -8.03
N GLN A 118 0.30 14.19 -8.81
CA GLN A 118 0.61 14.57 -10.19
C GLN A 118 1.72 15.63 -10.23
N GLU A 119 1.69 16.61 -9.32
CA GLU A 119 2.78 17.57 -9.15
C GLU A 119 4.09 16.88 -8.79
N GLY A 120 4.06 15.84 -7.97
CA GLY A 120 5.20 14.99 -7.64
C GLY A 120 5.59 13.97 -8.72
N GLY A 121 4.97 14.03 -9.92
CA GLY A 121 5.36 13.27 -11.11
C GLY A 121 4.51 12.04 -11.41
N ALA A 122 3.42 11.76 -10.67
CA ALA A 122 2.50 10.69 -11.02
C ALA A 122 1.77 11.01 -12.35
N LYS A 123 1.70 10.02 -13.24
CA LYS A 123 1.05 10.13 -14.56
C LYS A 123 -0.44 9.84 -14.51
N ALA A 124 -0.89 9.04 -13.54
CA ALA A 124 -2.29 8.69 -13.38
C ALA A 124 -2.62 8.35 -11.92
N ILE A 125 -3.88 8.59 -11.56
CA ILE A 125 -4.52 8.05 -10.36
C ILE A 125 -5.40 6.89 -10.80
N LEU A 126 -5.15 5.71 -10.23
CA LEU A 126 -5.92 4.50 -10.47
C LEU A 126 -7.03 4.44 -9.43
N SER A 127 -8.27 4.58 -9.85
CA SER A 127 -9.43 4.58 -8.95
C SER A 127 -10.65 3.95 -9.61
N HIS A 128 -11.51 3.38 -8.79
CA HIS A 128 -12.80 2.83 -9.19
C HIS A 128 -13.81 3.07 -8.06
N PRO A 129 -15.12 3.31 -8.34
CA PRO A 129 -16.11 3.62 -7.30
C PRO A 129 -16.22 2.58 -6.18
N HIS A 130 -15.94 1.30 -6.46
CA HIS A 130 -16.13 0.21 -5.51
C HIS A 130 -14.85 -0.56 -5.15
N LEU A 131 -13.69 -0.17 -5.70
CA LEU A 131 -12.42 -0.86 -5.47
C LEU A 131 -11.53 -0.06 -4.51
N GLU A 132 -10.80 -0.77 -3.68
CA GLU A 132 -9.74 -0.20 -2.88
C GLU A 132 -8.46 0.00 -3.72
N ALA A 133 -7.51 0.76 -3.21
CA ALA A 133 -6.24 1.05 -3.91
C ALA A 133 -5.49 -0.24 -4.28
N ASP A 134 -5.52 -1.25 -3.40
CA ASP A 134 -4.89 -2.54 -3.61
C ASP A 134 -5.49 -3.31 -4.80
N ASP A 135 -6.83 -3.30 -4.95
CA ASP A 135 -7.50 -3.88 -6.10
C ASP A 135 -7.08 -3.20 -7.41
N CYS A 136 -7.14 -1.85 -7.42
CA CYS A 136 -6.77 -1.07 -8.60
C CYS A 136 -5.32 -1.32 -9.03
N ILE A 137 -4.40 -1.36 -8.06
CA ILE A 137 -2.98 -1.62 -8.30
C ILE A 137 -2.77 -3.06 -8.80
N ALA A 138 -3.40 -4.05 -8.16
CA ALA A 138 -3.25 -5.46 -8.52
C ALA A 138 -3.78 -5.73 -9.94
N ILE A 139 -4.96 -5.20 -10.29
CA ILE A 139 -5.53 -5.29 -11.63
C ILE A 139 -4.60 -4.65 -12.65
N THR A 140 -4.10 -3.44 -12.37
CA THR A 140 -3.20 -2.72 -13.27
C THR A 140 -1.88 -3.46 -13.46
N ALA A 141 -1.27 -3.99 -12.38
CA ALA A 141 -0.04 -4.76 -12.45
C ALA A 141 -0.22 -6.02 -13.32
N ARG A 142 -1.30 -6.76 -13.12
CA ARG A 142 -1.63 -7.94 -13.95
C ARG A 142 -1.86 -7.59 -15.41
N HIS A 143 -2.57 -6.49 -15.67
CA HIS A 143 -2.79 -6.00 -17.04
C HIS A 143 -1.47 -5.64 -17.72
N ILE A 144 -0.57 -4.93 -17.04
CA ILE A 144 0.76 -4.60 -17.56
C ILE A 144 1.54 -5.89 -17.88
N CYS A 145 1.56 -6.86 -16.97
CA CYS A 145 2.24 -8.15 -17.20
C CYS A 145 1.65 -8.92 -18.41
N ALA A 146 0.35 -8.83 -18.65
CA ALA A 146 -0.32 -9.51 -19.75
C ALA A 146 -0.12 -8.81 -21.11
N THR A 147 0.10 -7.49 -21.11
CA THR A 147 0.10 -6.68 -22.36
C THR A 147 1.49 -6.20 -22.75
N GLN A 148 2.46 -6.21 -21.84
CA GLN A 148 3.82 -5.74 -22.11
C GLN A 148 4.81 -6.91 -22.25
N PRO A 149 5.89 -6.77 -23.04
CA PRO A 149 6.91 -7.81 -23.18
C PRO A 149 7.54 -8.17 -21.84
N LYS A 150 7.53 -9.46 -21.47
CA LYS A 150 8.01 -9.96 -20.19
C LYS A 150 9.45 -9.52 -19.90
N ASP A 151 10.34 -9.70 -20.86
CA ASP A 151 11.79 -9.46 -20.71
C ASP A 151 12.17 -7.97 -20.67
N ASN A 152 11.19 -7.07 -20.95
CA ASN A 152 11.42 -5.63 -21.01
C ASN A 152 10.55 -4.84 -20.05
N THR A 153 9.91 -5.49 -19.08
CA THR A 153 8.96 -4.85 -18.16
C THR A 153 9.27 -5.17 -16.71
N LEU A 154 9.39 -4.14 -15.90
CA LEU A 154 9.51 -4.22 -14.45
C LEU A 154 8.38 -3.42 -13.80
N ILE A 155 7.79 -3.96 -12.76
CA ILE A 155 6.79 -3.29 -11.92
C ILE A 155 7.33 -3.23 -10.50
N THR A 156 7.38 -2.05 -9.92
CA THR A 156 7.67 -1.85 -8.50
C THR A 156 6.43 -1.32 -7.81
N ILE A 157 5.88 -2.07 -6.87
CA ILE A 157 4.77 -1.62 -6.03
C ILE A 157 5.35 -1.08 -4.73
N ILE A 158 5.02 0.18 -4.40
CA ILE A 158 5.43 0.83 -3.16
C ILE A 158 4.28 0.75 -2.16
N THR A 159 4.43 -0.12 -1.18
CA THR A 159 3.44 -0.41 -0.14
C THR A 159 4.10 -0.97 1.11
N SER A 160 3.37 -1.07 2.22
CA SER A 160 3.74 -1.92 3.37
C SER A 160 2.78 -3.09 3.55
N ASP A 161 1.76 -3.18 2.71
CA ASP A 161 0.73 -4.21 2.80
C ASP A 161 1.26 -5.55 2.25
N THR A 162 1.06 -6.58 3.06
CA THR A 162 1.48 -7.95 2.72
C THR A 162 0.54 -8.64 1.74
N ASP A 163 -0.65 -8.10 1.50
CA ASP A 163 -1.61 -8.68 0.57
C ASP A 163 -1.12 -8.69 -0.87
N TYR A 164 -0.31 -7.71 -1.22
CA TYR A 164 0.35 -7.68 -2.51
C TYR A 164 1.36 -8.82 -2.75
N MET A 165 1.75 -9.58 -1.73
CA MET A 165 2.64 -10.75 -1.91
C MET A 165 2.04 -11.79 -2.85
N GLN A 166 0.71 -11.86 -2.94
CA GLN A 166 -0.03 -12.75 -3.83
C GLN A 166 0.27 -12.52 -5.32
N ILE A 167 0.78 -11.36 -5.68
CA ILE A 167 1.10 -11.00 -7.07
C ILE A 167 2.59 -10.81 -7.31
N CYS A 168 3.43 -11.10 -6.31
CA CYS A 168 4.87 -11.07 -6.47
C CYS A 168 5.34 -12.04 -7.57
N SER A 169 6.28 -11.60 -8.38
CA SER A 169 6.87 -12.40 -9.46
C SER A 169 8.27 -11.88 -9.82
N GLU A 170 8.88 -12.47 -10.84
CA GLU A 170 10.12 -11.91 -11.40
C GLU A 170 9.94 -10.48 -11.89
N GLN A 171 8.76 -10.14 -12.45
CA GLN A 171 8.44 -8.81 -12.97
C GLN A 171 7.87 -7.86 -11.91
N ILE A 172 7.28 -8.36 -10.81
CA ILE A 172 6.60 -7.55 -9.79
C ILE A 172 7.38 -7.61 -8.48
N LYS A 173 7.93 -6.47 -8.09
CA LYS A 173 8.68 -6.29 -6.83
C LYS A 173 7.88 -5.43 -5.85
N LEU A 174 7.89 -5.80 -4.58
CA LEU A 174 7.27 -5.03 -3.50
C LEU A 174 8.33 -4.37 -2.64
N ILE A 175 8.21 -3.06 -2.46
CA ILE A 175 9.12 -2.31 -1.57
C ILE A 175 8.33 -1.33 -0.69
N THR A 176 8.90 -1.03 0.47
CA THR A 176 8.38 0.02 1.36
C THR A 176 8.90 1.39 0.92
N LEU A 177 8.36 2.47 1.51
CA LEU A 177 8.89 3.85 1.36
C LEU A 177 10.30 4.04 1.97
N LYS A 178 10.82 3.02 2.67
CA LYS A 178 12.23 2.94 3.07
C LYS A 178 13.09 2.23 2.03
N PHE A 179 12.53 1.89 0.87
CA PHE A 179 13.18 1.16 -0.23
C PHE A 179 13.73 -0.21 0.19
N LYS A 180 13.03 -0.88 1.11
CA LYS A 180 13.31 -2.24 1.56
C LYS A 180 12.24 -3.19 1.05
N PRO A 181 12.60 -4.45 0.68
CA PRO A 181 11.61 -5.45 0.28
C PRO A 181 10.55 -5.67 1.37
N VAL A 182 9.29 -5.81 0.94
CA VAL A 182 8.16 -6.18 1.82
C VAL A 182 8.18 -7.69 2.06
N ASN A 183 8.41 -8.46 1.00
CA ASN A 183 8.50 -9.93 1.03
C ASN A 183 9.88 -10.38 1.56
N ASN A 184 10.06 -10.31 2.85
CA ASN A 184 11.25 -10.80 3.54
C ASN A 184 10.91 -12.05 4.38
N GLU A 185 11.92 -12.77 4.87
CA GLU A 185 11.77 -14.03 5.63
C GLU A 185 10.83 -13.95 6.84
N LYS A 186 10.61 -12.76 7.40
CA LYS A 186 9.68 -12.56 8.52
C LYS A 186 8.22 -12.52 8.08
N ASN A 187 7.97 -12.03 6.86
CA ASN A 187 6.63 -11.72 6.37
C ASN A 187 6.12 -12.74 5.36
N SER A 188 7.01 -13.43 4.64
CA SER A 188 6.67 -14.30 3.51
C SER A 188 7.38 -15.63 3.61
N TYR A 189 6.77 -16.67 3.07
CA TYR A 189 7.40 -17.96 2.83
C TYR A 189 8.17 -18.00 1.50
N GLY A 190 8.15 -16.92 0.72
CA GLY A 190 8.73 -16.87 -0.63
C GLY A 190 7.91 -17.60 -1.70
N ILE A 191 6.75 -18.13 -1.33
CA ILE A 191 5.82 -18.85 -2.20
C ILE A 191 4.46 -18.16 -2.07
N PRO A 192 4.01 -17.40 -3.11
CA PRO A 192 2.76 -16.60 -3.04
C PRO A 192 1.52 -17.42 -2.67
N GLU A 193 1.42 -18.65 -3.18
CA GLU A 193 0.30 -19.55 -2.86
C GLU A 193 0.30 -19.99 -1.39
N LYS A 194 1.48 -20.23 -0.80
CA LYS A 194 1.61 -20.56 0.63
C LYS A 194 1.27 -19.36 1.49
N ASP A 195 1.73 -18.16 1.11
CA ASP A 195 1.40 -16.91 1.79
C ASP A 195 -0.11 -16.68 1.80
N LEU A 196 -0.77 -16.81 0.64
CA LEU A 196 -2.22 -16.68 0.50
C LEU A 196 -2.97 -17.72 1.34
N PHE A 197 -2.60 -19.01 1.22
CA PHE A 197 -3.25 -20.07 1.97
C PHE A 197 -3.17 -19.84 3.49
N CYS A 198 -1.97 -19.52 3.98
CA CYS A 198 -1.78 -19.27 5.40
C CYS A 198 -2.58 -18.05 5.87
N LYS A 199 -2.65 -16.99 5.05
CA LYS A 199 -3.47 -15.82 5.35
C LYS A 199 -4.96 -16.17 5.45
N ILE A 200 -5.51 -16.93 4.51
CA ILE A 200 -6.91 -17.40 4.55
C ILE A 200 -7.18 -18.22 5.82
N VAL A 201 -6.29 -19.17 6.15
CA VAL A 201 -6.49 -20.07 7.30
C VAL A 201 -6.40 -19.34 8.62
N ILE A 202 -5.50 -18.35 8.75
CA ILE A 202 -5.31 -17.56 9.96
C ILE A 202 -6.39 -16.48 10.10
N GLY A 203 -6.87 -15.93 8.96
CA GLY A 203 -7.68 -14.73 8.88
C GLY A 203 -6.85 -13.46 8.93
N ASP A 204 -7.53 -12.33 8.86
CA ASP A 204 -6.92 -11.00 8.93
C ASP A 204 -7.57 -10.14 10.01
N LYS A 205 -6.83 -9.94 11.10
CA LYS A 205 -7.32 -9.11 12.23
C LYS A 205 -7.41 -7.63 11.84
N SER A 206 -6.56 -7.15 10.94
CA SER A 206 -6.56 -5.74 10.51
C SER A 206 -7.81 -5.40 9.70
N ASP A 207 -8.33 -6.38 8.98
CA ASP A 207 -9.52 -6.27 8.15
C ASP A 207 -10.76 -6.90 8.80
N ASN A 208 -10.61 -7.34 10.07
CA ASN A 208 -11.66 -7.99 10.83
C ASN A 208 -12.16 -9.30 10.20
N ILE A 209 -11.33 -9.99 9.44
CA ILE A 209 -11.66 -11.26 8.78
C ILE A 209 -11.28 -12.41 9.70
N PRO A 210 -12.25 -13.27 10.12
CA PRO A 210 -11.95 -14.42 10.96
C PRO A 210 -11.16 -15.47 10.18
N GLY A 211 -10.29 -16.20 10.89
CA GLY A 211 -9.64 -17.38 10.31
C GLY A 211 -10.59 -18.56 10.17
N VAL A 212 -10.21 -19.53 9.33
CA VAL A 212 -10.96 -20.78 9.11
C VAL A 212 -11.10 -21.57 10.41
N PHE A 213 -10.05 -21.58 11.22
CA PHE A 213 -10.08 -22.28 12.52
C PHE A 213 -9.80 -21.33 13.68
N LYS A 214 -10.54 -21.51 14.77
CA LYS A 214 -10.25 -20.79 16.02
C LYS A 214 -8.84 -21.12 16.53
N LYS A 215 -8.11 -20.09 16.97
CA LYS A 215 -6.74 -20.21 17.53
C LYS A 215 -5.71 -20.81 16.57
N CYS A 216 -5.91 -20.71 15.25
CA CYS A 216 -4.92 -21.11 14.28
C CYS A 216 -3.86 -20.00 14.10
N GLY A 217 -2.62 -20.32 14.43
CA GLY A 217 -1.48 -19.42 14.25
C GLY A 217 -0.62 -19.81 13.03
N LYS A 218 0.42 -19.01 12.75
CA LYS A 218 1.30 -19.15 11.58
C LYS A 218 1.84 -20.58 11.42
N LYS A 219 2.40 -21.17 12.47
CA LYS A 219 2.96 -22.54 12.44
C LYS A 219 1.91 -23.62 12.11
N THR A 220 0.69 -23.46 12.61
CA THR A 220 -0.39 -24.40 12.33
C THR A 220 -0.90 -24.27 10.89
N ALA A 221 -1.05 -23.06 10.39
CA ALA A 221 -1.42 -22.81 9.01
C ALA A 221 -0.37 -23.36 8.03
N GLU A 222 0.93 -23.18 8.34
CA GLU A 222 2.01 -23.74 7.58
C GLU A 222 1.95 -25.26 7.51
N LYS A 223 1.75 -25.93 8.65
CA LYS A 223 1.55 -27.38 8.70
C LYS A 223 0.36 -27.84 7.82
N TYR A 224 -0.74 -27.10 7.83
CA TYR A 224 -1.89 -27.39 6.97
C TYR A 224 -1.62 -27.15 5.48
N TYR A 225 -0.74 -26.23 5.14
CA TYR A 225 -0.29 -26.05 3.76
C TYR A 225 0.53 -27.24 3.29
N ASP A 226 1.46 -27.70 4.11
CA ASP A 226 2.37 -28.80 3.78
C ASP A 226 1.66 -30.18 3.83
N ASP A 227 0.61 -30.32 4.66
CA ASP A 227 -0.22 -31.54 4.80
C ASP A 227 -1.69 -31.22 4.53
N ARG A 228 -2.10 -31.33 3.26
CA ARG A 228 -3.48 -31.06 2.81
C ARG A 228 -4.49 -32.08 3.32
N GLU A 229 -4.09 -33.31 3.59
CA GLU A 229 -4.98 -34.32 4.16
C GLU A 229 -5.33 -33.97 5.60
N LEU A 230 -4.35 -33.52 6.38
CA LEU A 230 -4.57 -33.03 7.74
C LEU A 230 -5.49 -31.81 7.76
N PHE A 231 -5.31 -30.89 6.80
CA PHE A 231 -6.20 -29.73 6.65
C PHE A 231 -7.64 -30.18 6.38
N ASN A 232 -7.85 -31.05 5.38
CA ASN A 232 -9.17 -31.53 4.98
C ASN A 232 -9.87 -32.32 6.10
N LYS A 233 -9.13 -33.10 6.88
CA LYS A 233 -9.70 -33.80 8.06
C LYS A 233 -10.15 -32.85 9.17
N LYS A 234 -9.59 -31.64 9.21
CA LYS A 234 -9.90 -30.64 10.24
C LYS A 234 -11.02 -29.68 9.80
N LEU A 235 -11.23 -29.52 8.50
CA LEU A 235 -12.30 -28.72 7.92
C LEU A 235 -13.67 -29.36 8.15
#